data_905ec20533ca80e0ea9a46a84f713601
#
_entry.id   905ec20533ca80e0ea9a46a84f713601
#
_cell.length_a   1.000
_cell.length_b   1.000
_cell.length_c   1.000
_cell.angle_alpha   90.00
_cell.angle_beta   90.00
_cell.angle_gamma   90.00
#
_symmetry.space_group_name_H-M   'P 1'
#
loop_
_entity.id
_entity.type
_entity.pdbx_description
1 polymer ?
#
loop_
_entity_poly.entity_id
_entity_poly.type
_entity_poly.pdbx_seq_one_letter_code
_entity_poly.pdbx_strand_id
1 'polypeptide(L)'
;MQDLAKGKIILKSPAKINLHLEVIGKRDDGYHELAMIMQNIDLSDYLELEINNEGLIKLESDCNNLSVSSDNLIVKSANLLKKISNIDFGANIFLRKNIPIGAGLAGGSSNAAATLIGLNKLWNLELDQNTLCSLASSLGSDIPFFINGGIQLCFGRGEILEKLDSNFEYGVLLLKNPSVSVSTAETYKKYSNRFCDEYLTSREMIQKTRKNLRDNGLNRLNFDNQLITIKNDLQLVVENENDSVKQALYLLSKLKNSLTFSMSGSGPTCFAIFKDVETAEKELKANYKLFKDKGYDSWVCNLLEKGITFI
;
A
#
# COMPACT_ATOMS: atom_id res chain seq x y z
N MET A 1 -2.31 -21.96 -17.89
CA MET A 1 -1.88 -23.27 -17.37
C MET A 1 -0.56 -23.71 -18.00
N GLN A 2 0.40 -22.78 -18.15
CA GLN A 2 1.63 -23.07 -18.94
C GLN A 2 2.84 -22.79 -18.09
N ASP A 3 3.25 -23.15 -17.08
CA ASP A 3 4.61 -23.10 -16.49
C ASP A 3 4.78 -23.76 -15.12
N LEU A 4 3.76 -24.40 -14.57
CA LEU A 4 3.92 -25.25 -13.38
C LEU A 4 4.85 -26.45 -13.62
N ALA A 5 5.14 -26.75 -14.88
CA ALA A 5 6.09 -27.81 -15.27
C ALA A 5 7.58 -27.43 -15.05
N LYS A 6 7.90 -26.17 -14.79
CA LYS A 6 9.28 -25.68 -14.59
C LYS A 6 9.62 -25.29 -13.15
N GLY A 7 8.68 -25.39 -12.20
CA GLY A 7 8.94 -25.00 -10.80
C GLY A 7 9.25 -23.49 -10.64
N LYS A 8 8.79 -22.64 -11.59
CA LYS A 8 9.01 -21.18 -11.58
C LYS A 8 7.68 -20.44 -11.84
N ILE A 9 7.45 -19.35 -11.13
CA ILE A 9 6.30 -18.44 -11.33
C ILE A 9 6.74 -16.99 -11.21
N ILE A 10 5.98 -16.09 -11.86
CA ILE A 10 6.19 -14.64 -11.80
C ILE A 10 4.89 -13.98 -11.33
N LEU A 11 5.03 -13.03 -10.39
CA LEU A 11 3.91 -12.27 -9.87
C LEU A 11 4.14 -10.76 -10.04
N LYS A 12 3.06 -10.05 -10.35
CA LYS A 12 2.99 -8.59 -10.28
C LYS A 12 2.42 -8.20 -8.91
N SER A 13 3.17 -7.37 -8.18
CA SER A 13 2.92 -6.96 -6.79
C SER A 13 2.66 -5.45 -6.76
N PRO A 14 1.38 -4.99 -6.76
CA PRO A 14 1.01 -3.60 -6.91
C PRO A 14 1.20 -2.78 -5.64
N ALA A 15 1.37 -1.48 -5.78
CA ALA A 15 1.32 -0.51 -4.69
C ALA A 15 -0.11 -0.24 -4.22
N LYS A 16 -0.24 0.59 -3.18
CA LYS A 16 -1.52 1.14 -2.71
C LYS A 16 -1.40 2.63 -2.43
N ILE A 17 -2.54 3.31 -2.45
CA ILE A 17 -2.73 4.64 -1.87
C ILE A 17 -3.84 4.58 -0.81
N ASN A 18 -3.86 5.58 0.11
CA ASN A 18 -4.97 5.76 1.03
C ASN A 18 -5.91 6.83 0.50
N LEU A 19 -7.13 6.45 0.11
CA LEU A 19 -8.21 7.37 -0.28
C LEU A 19 -8.96 7.93 0.93
N HIS A 20 -8.75 7.36 2.10
CA HIS A 20 -9.18 7.85 3.40
C HIS A 20 -8.28 7.26 4.48
N LEU A 21 -7.82 8.07 5.44
CA LEU A 21 -7.09 7.62 6.61
C LEU A 21 -7.49 8.48 7.81
N GLU A 22 -8.17 7.86 8.75
CA GLU A 22 -8.61 8.47 9.99
C GLU A 22 -8.08 7.69 11.19
N VAL A 23 -7.41 8.39 12.12
CA VAL A 23 -6.92 7.82 13.37
C VAL A 23 -7.97 8.07 14.44
N ILE A 24 -8.75 7.05 14.78
CA ILE A 24 -9.94 7.20 15.62
C ILE A 24 -9.70 6.87 17.10
N GLY A 25 -8.55 6.30 17.43
CA GLY A 25 -8.24 5.98 18.83
C GLY A 25 -6.88 5.33 19.03
N LYS A 26 -6.52 5.10 20.28
CA LYS A 26 -5.36 4.32 20.69
C LYS A 26 -5.82 3.01 21.31
N ARG A 27 -5.14 1.93 20.96
CA ARG A 27 -5.44 0.56 21.41
C ARG A 27 -4.54 0.18 22.58
N ASP A 28 -4.97 -0.81 23.36
CA ASP A 28 -4.22 -1.34 24.50
C ASP A 28 -2.92 -2.05 24.06
N ASP A 29 -2.86 -2.53 22.80
CA ASP A 29 -1.66 -3.13 22.21
C ASP A 29 -0.60 -2.11 21.76
N GLY A 30 -0.85 -0.81 22.01
CA GLY A 30 0.03 0.29 21.67
C GLY A 30 -0.12 0.81 20.24
N TYR A 31 -0.87 0.14 19.38
CA TYR A 31 -1.23 0.59 18.04
C TYR A 31 -2.38 1.60 18.08
N HIS A 32 -2.75 2.10 16.89
CA HIS A 32 -3.90 2.97 16.71
C HIS A 32 -5.09 2.21 16.13
N GLU A 33 -6.26 2.62 16.53
CA GLU A 33 -7.51 2.23 15.89
C GLU A 33 -7.73 3.12 14.68
N LEU A 34 -7.88 2.53 13.51
CA LEU A 34 -7.94 3.22 12.23
C LEU A 34 -9.28 2.98 11.52
N ALA A 35 -9.67 3.95 10.70
CA ALA A 35 -10.72 3.81 9.70
C ALA A 35 -10.15 4.32 8.37
N MET A 36 -9.97 3.41 7.41
CA MET A 36 -9.28 3.74 6.16
C MET A 36 -10.04 3.19 4.95
N ILE A 37 -9.78 3.82 3.80
CA ILE A 37 -10.04 3.24 2.48
C ILE A 37 -8.70 3.13 1.78
N MET A 38 -8.31 1.92 1.44
CA MET A 38 -7.10 1.66 0.67
C MET A 38 -7.46 1.18 -0.73
N GLN A 39 -6.66 1.58 -1.71
CA GLN A 39 -6.84 1.27 -3.12
C GLN A 39 -5.52 0.84 -3.76
N ASN A 40 -5.51 -0.30 -4.46
CA ASN A 40 -4.37 -0.68 -5.29
C ASN A 40 -4.24 0.21 -6.53
N ILE A 41 -2.99 0.48 -6.89
CA ILE A 41 -2.61 1.17 -8.14
C ILE A 41 -1.61 0.32 -8.92
N ASP A 42 -1.52 0.53 -10.24
CA ASP A 42 -0.75 -0.34 -11.14
C ASP A 42 0.78 -0.15 -11.12
N LEU A 43 1.31 0.83 -10.36
CA LEU A 43 2.74 0.87 -10.02
C LEU A 43 3.11 -0.38 -9.24
N SER A 44 3.97 -1.23 -9.81
CA SER A 44 4.15 -2.58 -9.28
C SER A 44 5.60 -3.04 -9.28
N ASP A 45 5.96 -3.80 -8.26
CA ASP A 45 7.15 -4.65 -8.25
C ASP A 45 6.84 -5.98 -8.93
N TYR A 46 7.88 -6.76 -9.24
CA TYR A 46 7.74 -8.10 -9.81
C TYR A 46 8.56 -9.08 -8.99
N LEU A 47 7.94 -10.21 -8.64
CA LEU A 47 8.60 -11.30 -7.94
C LEU A 47 8.67 -12.53 -8.85
N GLU A 48 9.88 -13.04 -9.03
CA GLU A 48 10.12 -14.34 -9.64
C GLU A 48 10.42 -15.34 -8.51
N LEU A 49 9.68 -16.44 -8.47
CA LEU A 49 9.82 -17.48 -7.46
C LEU A 49 10.14 -18.80 -8.14
N GLU A 50 11.17 -19.49 -7.67
CA GLU A 50 11.60 -20.79 -8.18
C GLU A 50 11.89 -21.73 -7.02
N ILE A 51 11.44 -23.00 -7.13
CA ILE A 51 11.75 -24.02 -6.13
C ILE A 51 13.26 -24.31 -6.15
N ASN A 52 13.86 -24.44 -4.96
CA ASN A 52 15.18 -25.07 -4.82
C ASN A 52 15.12 -26.27 -3.87
N ASN A 53 15.98 -27.25 -4.12
CA ASN A 53 16.06 -28.46 -3.32
C ASN A 53 17.05 -28.37 -2.14
N GLU A 54 17.65 -27.20 -1.95
CA GLU A 54 18.56 -26.93 -0.82
C GLU A 54 17.82 -26.64 0.49
N GLY A 55 16.51 -26.46 0.42
CA GLY A 55 15.69 -26.11 1.58
C GLY A 55 15.90 -24.69 2.09
N LEU A 56 16.64 -23.85 1.38
CA LEU A 56 16.98 -22.49 1.77
C LEU A 56 16.06 -21.44 1.10
N ILE A 57 15.77 -20.37 1.80
CA ILE A 57 15.14 -19.19 1.20
C ILE A 57 16.25 -18.21 0.82
N LYS A 58 16.40 -17.99 -0.49
CA LYS A 58 17.37 -17.05 -1.05
C LYS A 58 16.63 -15.91 -1.72
N LEU A 59 16.97 -14.67 -1.33
CA LEU A 59 16.40 -13.45 -1.92
C LEU A 59 17.50 -12.65 -2.61
N GLU A 60 17.25 -12.28 -3.85
CA GLU A 60 18.06 -11.34 -4.63
C GLU A 60 17.17 -10.20 -5.13
N SER A 61 17.76 -9.04 -5.41
CA SER A 61 17.05 -7.87 -5.95
C SER A 61 17.95 -7.05 -6.85
N ASP A 62 17.36 -6.38 -7.84
CA ASP A 62 18.00 -5.34 -8.64
C ASP A 62 18.19 -4.02 -7.88
N CYS A 63 17.67 -3.91 -6.67
CA CYS A 63 17.76 -2.71 -5.83
C CYS A 63 18.84 -2.88 -4.75
N ASN A 64 19.99 -2.23 -4.94
CA ASN A 64 21.14 -2.31 -4.04
C ASN A 64 20.87 -1.78 -2.61
N ASN A 65 19.89 -0.90 -2.43
CA ASN A 65 19.55 -0.29 -1.14
C ASN A 65 18.51 -1.09 -0.34
N LEU A 66 18.08 -2.25 -0.85
CA LEU A 66 17.12 -3.12 -0.18
C LEU A 66 17.87 -4.19 0.61
N SER A 67 17.54 -4.37 1.89
CA SER A 67 18.00 -5.54 2.65
C SER A 67 17.42 -6.82 2.05
N VAL A 68 18.26 -7.80 1.77
CA VAL A 68 17.88 -9.14 1.29
C VAL A 68 18.04 -10.22 2.38
N SER A 69 18.29 -9.80 3.62
CA SER A 69 18.52 -10.68 4.77
C SER A 69 17.21 -11.06 5.48
N SER A 70 17.32 -11.74 6.61
CA SER A 70 16.19 -12.29 7.37
C SER A 70 15.19 -11.27 7.91
N ASP A 71 15.54 -10.00 7.94
CA ASP A 71 14.64 -8.89 8.31
C ASP A 71 13.67 -8.48 7.20
N ASN A 72 13.97 -8.84 5.93
CA ASN A 72 13.08 -8.56 4.80
C ASN A 72 11.76 -9.32 4.91
N LEU A 73 10.64 -8.64 4.64
CA LEU A 73 9.29 -9.23 4.73
C LEU A 73 9.07 -10.39 3.75
N ILE A 74 9.72 -10.39 2.59
CA ILE A 74 9.71 -11.51 1.65
C ILE A 74 10.28 -12.76 2.32
N VAL A 75 11.48 -12.64 2.91
CA VAL A 75 12.16 -13.75 3.59
C VAL A 75 11.36 -14.23 4.80
N LYS A 76 10.80 -13.31 5.59
CA LYS A 76 9.92 -13.64 6.72
C LYS A 76 8.67 -14.39 6.28
N SER A 77 8.02 -13.94 5.20
CA SER A 77 6.83 -14.59 4.63
C SER A 77 7.13 -16.00 4.15
N ALA A 78 8.21 -16.18 3.41
CA ALA A 78 8.64 -17.48 2.92
C ALA A 78 8.97 -18.46 4.05
N ASN A 79 9.74 -18.01 5.07
CA ASN A 79 10.09 -18.82 6.23
C ASN A 79 8.86 -19.17 7.09
N LEU A 80 7.92 -18.23 7.27
CA LEU A 80 6.68 -18.49 7.99
C LEU A 80 5.90 -19.61 7.28
N LEU A 81 5.69 -19.47 5.97
CA LEU A 81 4.95 -20.46 5.19
C LEU A 81 5.63 -21.83 5.21
N LYS A 82 6.96 -21.87 5.03
CA LYS A 82 7.74 -23.09 5.12
C LYS A 82 7.58 -23.79 6.48
N LYS A 83 7.66 -23.02 7.58
CA LYS A 83 7.54 -23.53 8.95
C LYS A 83 6.19 -24.21 9.20
N ILE A 84 5.08 -23.59 8.77
CA ILE A 84 3.74 -24.13 9.03
C ILE A 84 3.39 -25.33 8.13
N SER A 85 3.98 -25.39 6.92
CA SER A 85 3.72 -26.43 5.93
C SER A 85 4.65 -27.63 6.08
N ASN A 86 5.67 -27.54 6.92
CA ASN A 86 6.64 -28.60 7.20
C ASN A 86 7.23 -29.22 5.91
N ILE A 87 7.62 -28.38 4.95
CA ILE A 87 8.19 -28.81 3.67
C ILE A 87 9.71 -28.68 3.67
N ASP A 88 10.37 -29.55 2.93
CA ASP A 88 11.83 -29.56 2.81
C ASP A 88 12.36 -28.64 1.71
N PHE A 89 11.51 -28.24 0.77
CA PHE A 89 11.90 -27.34 -0.31
C PHE A 89 12.27 -25.96 0.20
N GLY A 90 13.16 -25.28 -0.55
CA GLY A 90 13.41 -23.86 -0.46
C GLY A 90 12.82 -23.10 -1.64
N ALA A 91 13.16 -21.81 -1.72
CA ALA A 91 12.84 -20.97 -2.86
C ALA A 91 13.98 -20.01 -3.18
N ASN A 92 14.29 -19.85 -4.45
CA ASN A 92 15.05 -18.73 -4.98
C ASN A 92 14.03 -17.66 -5.38
N ILE A 93 14.20 -16.46 -4.84
CA ILE A 93 13.29 -15.34 -5.04
C ILE A 93 14.08 -14.19 -5.64
N PHE A 94 13.65 -13.66 -6.78
CA PHE A 94 14.21 -12.45 -7.36
C PHE A 94 13.16 -11.34 -7.35
N LEU A 95 13.51 -10.18 -6.75
CA LEU A 95 12.65 -9.01 -6.70
C LEU A 95 13.16 -7.94 -7.66
N ARG A 96 12.32 -7.57 -8.65
CA ARG A 96 12.48 -6.35 -9.44
C ARG A 96 11.71 -5.22 -8.79
N LYS A 97 12.40 -4.19 -8.31
CA LYS A 97 11.87 -3.13 -7.48
C LYS A 97 11.56 -1.86 -8.26
N ASN A 98 10.28 -1.55 -8.43
CA ASN A 98 9.79 -0.32 -9.08
C ASN A 98 9.07 0.62 -8.09
N ILE A 99 8.41 0.07 -7.05
CA ILE A 99 7.76 0.87 -6.03
C ILE A 99 8.83 1.49 -5.13
N PRO A 100 8.87 2.83 -4.95
CA PRO A 100 9.87 3.47 -4.11
C PRO A 100 9.86 2.96 -2.66
N ILE A 101 11.04 2.77 -2.06
CA ILE A 101 11.18 2.33 -0.67
C ILE A 101 10.78 3.47 0.28
N GLY A 102 10.09 3.14 1.38
CA GLY A 102 9.72 4.11 2.42
C GLY A 102 8.81 5.23 1.91
N ALA A 103 7.93 4.92 0.96
CA ALA A 103 7.15 5.90 0.21
C ALA A 103 5.69 6.08 0.68
N GLY A 104 5.21 5.36 1.69
CA GLY A 104 3.78 5.35 2.04
C GLY A 104 2.90 4.53 1.09
N LEU A 105 3.52 3.81 0.12
CA LEU A 105 2.86 3.02 -0.91
C LEU A 105 2.81 1.51 -0.60
N ALA A 106 3.31 1.10 0.56
CA ALA A 106 3.31 -0.26 1.11
C ALA A 106 3.91 -1.35 0.18
N GLY A 107 4.93 -1.02 -0.64
CA GLY A 107 5.56 -1.99 -1.56
C GLY A 107 6.11 -3.24 -0.85
N GLY A 108 6.75 -3.09 0.32
CA GLY A 108 7.23 -4.23 1.11
C GLY A 108 6.13 -5.16 1.58
N SER A 109 4.98 -4.61 1.99
CA SER A 109 3.79 -5.40 2.38
C SER A 109 3.17 -6.13 1.18
N SER A 110 3.13 -5.47 0.02
CA SER A 110 2.70 -6.07 -1.23
C SER A 110 3.59 -7.26 -1.60
N ASN A 111 4.92 -7.09 -1.53
CA ASN A 111 5.88 -8.15 -1.85
C ASN A 111 5.77 -9.33 -0.87
N ALA A 112 5.51 -9.07 0.41
CA ALA A 112 5.24 -10.13 1.40
C ALA A 112 3.98 -10.93 1.06
N ALA A 113 2.89 -10.26 0.70
CA ALA A 113 1.65 -10.91 0.26
C ALA A 113 1.87 -11.71 -1.04
N ALA A 114 2.60 -11.14 -2.02
CA ALA A 114 2.95 -11.84 -3.25
C ALA A 114 3.78 -13.10 -2.97
N THR A 115 4.67 -13.06 -1.99
CA THR A 115 5.45 -14.22 -1.55
C THR A 115 4.54 -15.31 -0.97
N LEU A 116 3.60 -14.94 -0.08
CA LEU A 116 2.65 -15.90 0.49
C LEU A 116 1.78 -16.56 -0.59
N ILE A 117 1.18 -15.77 -1.49
CA ILE A 117 0.34 -16.27 -2.59
C ILE A 117 1.15 -17.12 -3.54
N GLY A 118 2.34 -16.64 -3.94
CA GLY A 118 3.19 -17.32 -4.89
C GLY A 118 3.73 -18.65 -4.38
N LEU A 119 4.27 -18.68 -3.17
CA LEU A 119 4.79 -19.90 -2.58
C LEU A 119 3.67 -20.89 -2.20
N ASN A 120 2.50 -20.42 -1.78
CA ASN A 120 1.33 -21.27 -1.59
C ASN A 120 1.01 -22.06 -2.88
N LYS A 121 1.04 -21.39 -4.03
CA LYS A 121 0.82 -22.02 -5.31
C LYS A 121 2.03 -22.88 -5.76
N LEU A 122 3.25 -22.36 -5.65
CA LEU A 122 4.47 -23.01 -6.12
C LEU A 122 4.77 -24.30 -5.35
N TRP A 123 4.52 -24.32 -4.05
CA TRP A 123 4.69 -25.47 -3.16
C TRP A 123 3.44 -26.36 -3.07
N ASN A 124 2.36 -26.01 -3.79
CA ASN A 124 1.09 -26.74 -3.82
C ASN A 124 0.48 -26.98 -2.42
N LEU A 125 0.45 -25.92 -1.60
CA LEU A 125 0.00 -26.03 -0.21
C LEU A 125 -1.53 -25.96 -0.07
N GLU A 126 -2.23 -25.43 -1.08
CA GLU A 126 -3.69 -25.33 -1.14
C GLU A 126 -4.32 -24.56 0.06
N LEU A 127 -3.56 -23.66 0.68
CA LEU A 127 -4.08 -22.80 1.74
C LEU A 127 -5.11 -21.83 1.17
N ASP A 128 -6.23 -21.72 1.86
CA ASP A 128 -7.29 -20.78 1.49
C ASP A 128 -6.93 -19.31 1.78
N GLN A 129 -7.72 -18.40 1.24
CA GLN A 129 -7.50 -16.96 1.37
C GLN A 129 -7.53 -16.49 2.82
N ASN A 130 -8.42 -17.06 3.66
CA ASN A 130 -8.54 -16.68 5.07
C ASN A 130 -7.28 -17.07 5.85
N THR A 131 -6.75 -18.24 5.59
CA THR A 131 -5.50 -18.72 6.17
C THR A 131 -4.33 -17.83 5.76
N LEU A 132 -4.22 -17.48 4.47
CA LEU A 132 -3.20 -16.55 3.98
C LEU A 132 -3.33 -15.17 4.62
N CYS A 133 -4.55 -14.63 4.77
CA CYS A 133 -4.78 -13.36 5.46
C CYS A 133 -4.39 -13.40 6.95
N SER A 134 -4.67 -14.52 7.63
CA SER A 134 -4.25 -14.71 9.02
C SER A 134 -2.73 -14.70 9.17
N LEU A 135 -2.02 -15.42 8.30
CA LEU A 135 -0.55 -15.41 8.25
C LEU A 135 0.00 -14.03 7.93
N ALA A 136 -0.58 -13.36 6.95
CA ALA A 136 -0.22 -12.01 6.54
C ALA A 136 -0.34 -11.02 7.71
N SER A 137 -1.42 -11.09 8.49
CA SER A 137 -1.67 -10.23 9.66
C SER A 137 -0.60 -10.36 10.75
N SER A 138 0.01 -11.54 10.88
CA SER A 138 1.09 -11.77 11.84
C SER A 138 2.41 -11.11 11.44
N LEU A 139 2.58 -10.80 10.16
CA LEU A 139 3.79 -10.18 9.60
C LEU A 139 3.68 -8.66 9.48
N GLY A 140 2.47 -8.13 9.28
CA GLY A 140 2.24 -6.68 9.18
C GLY A 140 0.80 -6.34 8.83
N SER A 141 0.35 -5.17 9.29
CA SER A 141 -1.05 -4.75 9.21
C SER A 141 -1.55 -4.51 7.77
N ASP A 142 -0.67 -4.01 6.87
CA ASP A 142 -1.03 -3.73 5.48
C ASP A 142 -0.96 -4.98 4.57
N ILE A 143 -0.35 -6.10 5.03
CA ILE A 143 -0.11 -7.27 4.17
C ILE A 143 -1.43 -7.94 3.74
N PRO A 144 -2.42 -8.16 4.64
CA PRO A 144 -3.69 -8.78 4.28
C PRO A 144 -4.46 -8.03 3.18
N PHE A 145 -4.34 -6.69 3.14
CA PHE A 145 -4.96 -5.88 2.10
C PHE A 145 -4.58 -6.36 0.69
N PHE A 146 -3.31 -6.71 0.48
CA PHE A 146 -2.80 -7.17 -0.82
C PHE A 146 -3.20 -8.59 -1.18
N ILE A 147 -3.54 -9.43 -0.20
CA ILE A 147 -4.11 -10.77 -0.44
C ILE A 147 -5.47 -10.65 -1.13
N ASN A 148 -6.31 -9.72 -0.67
CA ASN A 148 -7.64 -9.47 -1.21
C ASN A 148 -7.60 -8.59 -2.46
N GLY A 149 -6.81 -7.52 -2.42
CA GLY A 149 -6.63 -6.56 -3.51
C GLY A 149 -7.82 -5.65 -3.77
N GLY A 150 -7.67 -4.77 -4.77
CA GLY A 150 -8.69 -3.82 -5.19
C GLY A 150 -8.85 -2.65 -4.24
N ILE A 151 -10.10 -2.27 -3.96
CA ILE A 151 -10.46 -1.24 -3.00
C ILE A 151 -11.10 -1.86 -1.76
N GLN A 152 -10.69 -1.42 -0.56
CA GLN A 152 -11.17 -1.99 0.69
C GLN A 152 -11.31 -0.94 1.78
N LEU A 153 -12.36 -1.10 2.61
CA LEU A 153 -12.41 -0.54 3.95
C LEU A 153 -11.48 -1.32 4.86
N CYS A 154 -10.69 -0.61 5.66
CA CYS A 154 -9.70 -1.19 6.54
C CYS A 154 -9.85 -0.59 7.94
N PHE A 155 -10.10 -1.45 8.91
CA PHE A 155 -10.30 -1.07 10.33
C PHE A 155 -9.28 -1.77 11.24
N GLY A 156 -9.37 -1.52 12.55
CA GLY A 156 -8.37 -2.01 13.48
C GLY A 156 -7.05 -1.30 13.28
N ARG A 157 -5.95 -2.03 13.15
CA ARG A 157 -4.65 -1.50 12.73
C ARG A 157 -4.50 -1.41 11.20
N GLY A 158 -5.56 -1.81 10.46
CA GLY A 158 -5.60 -1.98 9.01
C GLY A 158 -5.87 -3.42 8.56
N GLU A 159 -5.98 -4.38 9.51
CA GLU A 159 -6.12 -5.81 9.26
C GLU A 159 -7.59 -6.29 9.14
N ILE A 160 -8.56 -5.50 9.59
CA ILE A 160 -9.98 -5.83 9.45
C ILE A 160 -10.46 -5.27 8.12
N LEU A 161 -10.66 -6.14 7.15
CA LEU A 161 -10.85 -5.79 5.75
C LEU A 161 -12.27 -6.09 5.29
N GLU A 162 -12.86 -5.13 4.58
CA GLU A 162 -14.17 -5.27 3.94
C GLU A 162 -14.05 -4.76 2.49
N LYS A 163 -14.30 -5.63 1.52
CA LYS A 163 -14.20 -5.26 0.10
C LYS A 163 -15.28 -4.23 -0.24
N LEU A 164 -14.88 -3.24 -1.03
CA LEU A 164 -15.81 -2.32 -1.69
C LEU A 164 -15.90 -2.69 -3.17
N ASP A 165 -17.11 -2.74 -3.69
CA ASP A 165 -17.33 -2.91 -5.12
C ASP A 165 -17.45 -1.54 -5.76
N SER A 166 -16.49 -1.19 -6.61
CA SER A 166 -16.48 0.06 -7.36
C SER A 166 -15.84 -0.14 -8.72
N ASN A 167 -16.32 0.60 -9.70
CA ASN A 167 -15.80 0.63 -11.07
C ASN A 167 -15.21 2.02 -11.38
N PHE A 168 -14.45 2.58 -10.45
CA PHE A 168 -13.80 3.87 -10.66
C PHE A 168 -12.61 3.73 -11.61
N GLU A 169 -12.60 4.50 -12.69
CA GLU A 169 -11.53 4.55 -13.71
C GLU A 169 -10.66 5.81 -13.56
N TYR A 170 -10.50 6.32 -12.36
CA TYR A 170 -9.69 7.50 -12.11
C TYR A 170 -8.21 7.28 -12.41
N GLY A 171 -7.57 8.32 -12.98
CA GLY A 171 -6.12 8.41 -13.09
C GLY A 171 -5.50 8.95 -11.80
N VAL A 172 -4.32 8.47 -11.45
CA VAL A 172 -3.55 8.89 -10.28
C VAL A 172 -2.19 9.40 -10.72
N LEU A 173 -1.83 10.63 -10.34
CA LEU A 173 -0.48 11.16 -10.49
C LEU A 173 0.21 11.18 -9.14
N LEU A 174 1.36 10.50 -9.04
CA LEU A 174 2.18 10.43 -7.83
C LEU A 174 3.37 11.37 -7.94
N LEU A 175 3.72 12.04 -6.83
CA LEU A 175 4.97 12.77 -6.65
C LEU A 175 5.70 12.26 -5.41
N LYS A 176 7.00 11.95 -5.55
CA LYS A 176 7.88 11.59 -4.42
C LYS A 176 9.27 12.16 -4.64
N ASN A 177 9.80 12.84 -3.64
CA ASN A 177 11.21 13.18 -3.60
C ASN A 177 12.02 11.92 -3.20
N PRO A 178 12.91 11.40 -4.08
CA PRO A 178 13.64 10.15 -3.79
C PRO A 178 14.57 10.24 -2.58
N SER A 179 15.02 11.45 -2.22
CA SER A 179 15.92 11.67 -1.08
C SER A 179 15.20 11.77 0.27
N VAL A 180 13.86 11.74 0.29
CA VAL A 180 13.05 11.91 1.49
C VAL A 180 12.38 10.60 1.87
N SER A 181 12.47 10.26 3.15
CA SER A 181 11.74 9.15 3.79
C SER A 181 11.05 9.64 5.05
N VAL A 182 9.94 9.01 5.41
CA VAL A 182 9.17 9.30 6.62
C VAL A 182 8.97 8.01 7.40
N SER A 183 9.30 8.06 8.69
CA SER A 183 9.07 6.93 9.59
C SER A 183 7.60 6.87 10.00
N THR A 184 6.91 5.79 9.63
CA THR A 184 5.52 5.57 10.02
C THR A 184 5.34 5.58 11.54
N ALA A 185 6.24 4.90 12.28
CA ALA A 185 6.17 4.83 13.74
C ALA A 185 6.31 6.22 14.38
N GLU A 186 7.25 7.04 13.90
CA GLU A 186 7.42 8.41 14.40
C GLU A 186 6.24 9.30 14.06
N THR A 187 5.66 9.16 12.86
CA THR A 187 4.47 9.92 12.45
C THR A 187 3.29 9.63 13.37
N TYR A 188 3.00 8.36 13.64
CA TYR A 188 1.93 7.99 14.58
C TYR A 188 2.21 8.48 16.01
N LYS A 189 3.47 8.41 16.47
CA LYS A 189 3.86 8.95 17.79
C LYS A 189 3.62 10.46 17.87
N LYS A 190 4.00 11.21 16.84
CA LYS A 190 3.80 12.66 16.78
C LYS A 190 2.32 13.01 16.70
N TYR A 191 1.54 12.26 15.90
CA TYR A 191 0.09 12.41 15.84
C TYR A 191 -0.54 12.20 17.22
N SER A 192 -0.18 11.12 17.93
CA SER A 192 -0.65 10.87 19.30
C SER A 192 -0.34 12.02 20.24
N ASN A 193 0.88 12.55 20.20
CA ASN A 193 1.28 13.63 21.12
C ASN A 193 0.49 14.93 20.87
N ARG A 194 -0.02 15.13 19.66
CA ARG A 194 -0.69 16.36 19.26
C ARG A 194 -2.21 16.28 19.35
N PHE A 195 -2.78 15.09 19.10
CA PHE A 195 -4.22 14.90 18.88
C PHE A 195 -4.84 13.82 19.79
N CYS A 196 -4.15 13.38 20.87
CA CYS A 196 -4.69 12.32 21.74
C CYS A 196 -6.02 12.70 22.41
N ASP A 197 -6.29 13.98 22.61
CA ASP A 197 -7.55 14.46 23.19
C ASP A 197 -8.75 14.30 22.23
N GLU A 198 -8.47 14.10 20.93
CA GLU A 198 -9.50 13.87 19.90
C GLU A 198 -9.86 12.38 19.74
N TYR A 199 -9.16 11.48 20.46
CA TYR A 199 -9.37 10.05 20.35
C TYR A 199 -10.73 9.63 20.89
N LEU A 200 -11.39 8.78 20.14
CA LEU A 200 -12.62 8.15 20.58
C LEU A 200 -12.31 7.13 21.69
N THR A 201 -12.88 7.34 22.87
CA THR A 201 -12.66 6.50 24.05
C THR A 201 -13.74 5.43 24.21
N SER A 202 -14.91 5.62 23.59
CA SER A 202 -16.03 4.70 23.72
C SER A 202 -16.09 3.74 22.52
N ARG A 203 -16.32 2.46 22.82
CA ARG A 203 -16.52 1.42 21.81
C ARG A 203 -17.68 1.74 20.86
N GLU A 204 -18.73 2.36 21.40
CA GLU A 204 -19.90 2.78 20.62
C GLU A 204 -19.55 3.84 19.57
N MET A 205 -18.76 4.86 19.95
CA MET A 205 -18.31 5.90 19.01
C MET A 205 -17.41 5.31 17.92
N ILE A 206 -16.50 4.40 18.26
CA ILE A 206 -15.67 3.69 17.29
C ILE A 206 -16.56 2.93 16.29
N GLN A 207 -17.56 2.18 16.77
CA GLN A 207 -18.48 1.45 15.89
C GLN A 207 -19.33 2.37 15.02
N LYS A 208 -19.76 3.52 15.54
CA LYS A 208 -20.49 4.55 14.78
C LYS A 208 -19.62 5.12 13.65
N THR A 209 -18.34 5.39 13.90
CA THR A 209 -17.39 5.88 12.88
C THR A 209 -17.16 4.82 11.80
N ARG A 210 -16.96 3.56 12.19
CA ARG A 210 -16.83 2.45 11.23
C ARG A 210 -18.09 2.30 10.38
N LYS A 211 -19.28 2.35 11.00
CA LYS A 211 -20.58 2.29 10.30
C LYS A 211 -20.71 3.45 9.32
N ASN A 212 -20.41 4.68 9.73
CA ASN A 212 -20.46 5.84 8.86
C ASN A 212 -19.55 5.67 7.62
N LEU A 213 -18.35 5.12 7.80
CA LEU A 213 -17.45 4.89 6.67
C LEU A 213 -17.97 3.78 5.74
N ARG A 214 -18.63 2.72 6.27
CA ARG A 214 -19.32 1.70 5.45
C ARG A 214 -20.45 2.30 4.63
N ASP A 215 -21.32 3.07 5.29
CA ASP A 215 -22.53 3.60 4.66
C ASP A 215 -22.23 4.68 3.60
N ASN A 216 -21.12 5.43 3.77
CA ASN A 216 -20.80 6.59 2.96
C ASN A 216 -19.46 6.49 2.22
N GLY A 217 -18.71 5.40 2.35
CA GLY A 217 -17.36 5.26 1.81
C GLY A 217 -17.31 5.46 0.29
N LEU A 218 -18.20 4.80 -0.46
CA LEU A 218 -18.28 4.95 -1.92
C LEU A 218 -18.69 6.36 -2.33
N ASN A 219 -19.64 7.00 -1.61
CA ASN A 219 -20.04 8.36 -1.90
C ASN A 219 -18.90 9.36 -1.71
N ARG A 220 -18.00 9.10 -0.73
CA ARG A 220 -16.80 9.90 -0.49
C ARG A 220 -15.75 9.76 -1.59
N LEU A 221 -15.86 8.75 -2.45
CA LEU A 221 -14.95 8.47 -3.56
C LEU A 221 -15.52 8.88 -4.92
N ASN A 222 -16.74 9.41 -4.95
CA ASN A 222 -17.32 9.96 -6.19
C ASN A 222 -16.83 11.40 -6.37
N PHE A 223 -15.64 11.54 -6.96
CA PHE A 223 -14.97 12.83 -7.16
C PHE A 223 -15.59 13.67 -8.28
N ASP A 224 -16.48 13.10 -9.11
CA ASP A 224 -17.03 13.80 -10.28
C ASP A 224 -18.03 14.91 -9.94
N ASN A 225 -18.68 14.81 -8.78
CA ASN A 225 -19.79 15.69 -8.42
C ASN A 225 -19.47 16.73 -7.34
N GLN A 226 -18.29 16.65 -6.68
CA GLN A 226 -17.92 17.58 -5.60
C GLN A 226 -16.40 17.66 -5.46
N LEU A 227 -15.88 18.80 -5.03
CA LEU A 227 -14.52 18.95 -4.49
C LEU A 227 -14.42 18.14 -3.18
N ILE A 228 -14.23 16.84 -3.30
CA ILE A 228 -14.08 15.95 -2.14
C ILE A 228 -12.63 16.03 -1.67
N THR A 229 -12.43 16.47 -0.44
CA THR A 229 -11.14 16.44 0.21
C THR A 229 -10.88 15.05 0.78
N ILE A 230 -9.79 14.43 0.36
CA ILE A 230 -9.32 13.18 0.96
C ILE A 230 -8.83 13.47 2.38
N LYS A 231 -9.41 12.79 3.37
CA LYS A 231 -8.94 12.86 4.74
C LYS A 231 -7.71 11.97 4.91
N ASN A 232 -6.62 12.55 5.41
CA ASN A 232 -5.46 11.82 5.90
C ASN A 232 -4.93 12.51 7.16
N ASP A 233 -5.26 11.96 8.32
CA ASP A 233 -4.90 12.54 9.61
C ASP A 233 -3.39 12.64 9.81
N LEU A 234 -2.61 11.70 9.26
CA LEU A 234 -1.16 11.72 9.35
C LEU A 234 -0.53 12.86 8.53
N GLN A 235 -1.22 13.33 7.47
CA GLN A 235 -0.78 14.47 6.69
C GLN A 235 -0.66 15.73 7.54
N LEU A 236 -1.56 15.94 8.52
CA LEU A 236 -1.54 17.10 9.41
C LEU A 236 -0.21 17.25 10.18
N VAL A 237 0.44 16.13 10.45
CA VAL A 237 1.75 16.12 11.13
C VAL A 237 2.88 16.27 10.13
N VAL A 238 2.87 15.44 9.07
CA VAL A 238 4.00 15.34 8.14
C VAL A 238 4.14 16.61 7.30
N GLU A 239 3.05 17.20 6.83
CA GLU A 239 3.07 18.43 6.03
C GLU A 239 3.69 19.61 6.78
N ASN A 240 3.47 19.69 8.08
CA ASN A 240 4.03 20.77 8.90
C ASN A 240 5.54 20.62 9.19
N GLU A 241 6.08 19.41 9.10
CA GLU A 241 7.45 19.10 9.48
C GLU A 241 8.35 18.71 8.30
N ASN A 242 7.76 18.51 7.12
CA ASN A 242 8.48 18.04 5.94
C ASN A 242 8.22 18.96 4.73
N ASP A 243 9.17 19.83 4.46
CA ASP A 243 9.07 20.81 3.36
C ASP A 243 8.86 20.14 1.99
N SER A 244 9.40 18.94 1.78
CA SER A 244 9.19 18.21 0.53
C SER A 244 7.74 17.76 0.37
N VAL A 245 7.10 17.25 1.44
CA VAL A 245 5.67 16.89 1.39
C VAL A 245 4.81 18.13 1.20
N LYS A 246 5.08 19.21 1.93
CA LYS A 246 4.38 20.50 1.78
C LYS A 246 4.51 21.03 0.35
N GLN A 247 5.70 20.97 -0.23
CA GLN A 247 5.92 21.42 -1.62
C GLN A 247 5.20 20.51 -2.63
N ALA A 248 5.22 19.18 -2.44
CA ALA A 248 4.52 18.25 -3.32
C ALA A 248 3.01 18.53 -3.32
N LEU A 249 2.39 18.67 -2.14
CA LEU A 249 0.97 19.02 -2.01
C LEU A 249 0.66 20.38 -2.67
N TYR A 250 1.51 21.37 -2.47
CA TYR A 250 1.39 22.67 -3.17
C TYR A 250 1.43 22.53 -4.69
N LEU A 251 2.39 21.75 -5.23
CA LEU A 251 2.49 21.52 -6.68
C LEU A 251 1.24 20.81 -7.21
N LEU A 252 0.76 19.78 -6.53
CA LEU A 252 -0.45 19.04 -6.90
C LEU A 252 -1.70 19.93 -6.84
N SER A 253 -1.81 20.85 -5.89
CA SER A 253 -2.93 21.80 -5.77
C SER A 253 -3.00 22.81 -6.94
N LYS A 254 -1.93 22.95 -7.71
CA LYS A 254 -1.88 23.86 -8.89
C LYS A 254 -2.23 23.17 -10.21
N LEU A 255 -2.41 21.86 -10.20
CA LEU A 255 -2.81 21.14 -11.40
C LEU A 255 -4.26 21.46 -11.76
N LYS A 256 -4.49 21.84 -13.02
CA LYS A 256 -5.77 22.41 -13.45
C LYS A 256 -6.94 21.43 -13.42
N ASN A 257 -6.65 20.16 -13.71
CA ASN A 257 -7.69 19.13 -13.89
C ASN A 257 -7.68 18.10 -12.75
N SER A 258 -7.00 18.37 -11.64
CA SER A 258 -7.05 17.49 -10.48
C SER A 258 -8.38 17.61 -9.76
N LEU A 259 -9.02 16.48 -9.49
CA LEU A 259 -10.27 16.39 -8.73
C LEU A 259 -10.01 16.56 -7.23
N THR A 260 -8.90 16.00 -6.76
CA THR A 260 -8.45 16.08 -5.36
C THR A 260 -6.99 15.67 -5.26
N PHE A 261 -6.35 15.94 -4.14
CA PHE A 261 -4.97 15.53 -3.85
C PHE A 261 -4.77 15.26 -2.36
N SER A 262 -3.80 14.42 -2.02
CA SER A 262 -3.46 14.08 -0.64
C SER A 262 -2.09 13.41 -0.55
N MET A 263 -1.63 13.16 0.68
CA MET A 263 -0.50 12.29 0.99
C MET A 263 -0.98 10.83 1.15
N SER A 264 -0.21 9.85 0.70
CA SER A 264 -0.52 8.43 0.88
C SER A 264 0.07 7.87 2.17
N GLY A 265 -0.77 7.31 3.04
CA GLY A 265 -0.35 6.75 4.32
C GLY A 265 0.38 7.76 5.18
N SER A 266 1.54 7.38 5.73
CA SER A 266 2.45 8.27 6.46
C SER A 266 3.38 9.10 5.55
N GLY A 267 3.20 9.01 4.24
CA GLY A 267 4.04 9.71 3.26
C GLY A 267 5.38 9.01 2.98
N PRO A 268 6.32 9.71 2.31
CA PRO A 268 6.23 11.08 1.82
C PRO A 268 5.58 11.23 0.43
N THR A 269 5.08 10.15 -0.20
CA THR A 269 4.44 10.25 -1.50
C THR A 269 3.14 11.02 -1.39
N CYS A 270 2.97 12.03 -2.24
CA CYS A 270 1.71 12.72 -2.43
C CYS A 270 1.12 12.34 -3.80
N PHE A 271 -0.20 12.40 -3.92
CA PHE A 271 -0.89 12.05 -5.15
C PHE A 271 -2.04 13.01 -5.45
N ALA A 272 -2.39 13.09 -6.73
CA ALA A 272 -3.60 13.75 -7.20
C ALA A 272 -4.45 12.76 -8.01
N ILE A 273 -5.77 12.90 -7.90
CA ILE A 273 -6.76 12.11 -8.63
C ILE A 273 -7.28 12.92 -9.82
N PHE A 274 -7.45 12.26 -10.96
CA PHE A 274 -7.99 12.81 -12.20
C PHE A 274 -9.15 11.95 -12.69
N LYS A 275 -10.02 12.52 -13.50
CA LYS A 275 -11.19 11.81 -14.07
C LYS A 275 -10.81 10.55 -14.85
N ASP A 276 -9.61 10.53 -15.46
CA ASP A 276 -9.05 9.43 -16.22
C ASP A 276 -7.51 9.52 -16.28
N VAL A 277 -6.86 8.42 -16.70
CA VAL A 277 -5.41 8.32 -16.84
C VAL A 277 -4.88 9.26 -17.91
N GLU A 278 -5.60 9.45 -19.03
CA GLU A 278 -5.19 10.33 -20.12
C GLU A 278 -5.04 11.78 -19.63
N THR A 279 -5.97 12.24 -18.78
CA THR A 279 -5.90 13.57 -18.16
C THR A 279 -4.71 13.68 -17.22
N ALA A 280 -4.45 12.64 -16.39
CA ALA A 280 -3.27 12.59 -15.52
C ALA A 280 -1.96 12.63 -16.32
N GLU A 281 -1.86 11.91 -17.44
CA GLU A 281 -0.70 11.91 -18.33
C GLU A 281 -0.46 13.27 -18.98
N LYS A 282 -1.51 13.94 -19.42
CA LYS A 282 -1.41 15.32 -19.98
C LYS A 282 -0.88 16.30 -18.93
N GLU A 283 -1.40 16.22 -17.70
CA GLU A 283 -0.91 17.07 -16.59
C GLU A 283 0.53 16.75 -16.22
N LEU A 284 0.91 15.47 -16.14
CA LEU A 284 2.29 15.08 -15.91
C LEU A 284 3.21 15.64 -17.01
N LYS A 285 2.86 15.45 -18.29
CA LYS A 285 3.67 15.93 -19.42
C LYS A 285 3.86 17.44 -19.38
N ALA A 286 2.81 18.20 -19.07
CA ALA A 286 2.85 19.66 -18.99
C ALA A 286 3.73 20.16 -17.83
N ASN A 287 3.83 19.41 -16.73
CA ASN A 287 4.52 19.82 -15.51
C ASN A 287 5.80 19.01 -15.23
N TYR A 288 6.18 18.06 -16.10
CA TYR A 288 7.29 17.13 -15.86
C TYR A 288 8.61 17.83 -15.53
N LYS A 289 8.96 18.87 -16.32
CA LYS A 289 10.18 19.64 -16.09
C LYS A 289 10.15 20.32 -14.72
N LEU A 290 9.02 20.93 -14.35
CA LEU A 290 8.86 21.57 -13.05
C LEU A 290 9.05 20.57 -11.89
N PHE A 291 8.46 19.37 -11.99
CA PHE A 291 8.60 18.34 -10.96
C PHE A 291 10.06 17.87 -10.83
N LYS A 292 10.72 17.62 -11.95
CA LYS A 292 12.15 17.24 -11.96
C LYS A 292 13.07 18.35 -11.43
N ASP A 293 12.87 19.60 -11.82
CA ASP A 293 13.63 20.75 -11.32
C ASP A 293 13.45 20.96 -9.81
N LYS A 294 12.31 20.49 -9.25
CA LYS A 294 12.02 20.50 -7.81
C LYS A 294 12.45 19.21 -7.10
N GLY A 295 13.08 18.26 -7.80
CA GLY A 295 13.62 17.03 -7.22
C GLY A 295 12.59 15.92 -6.99
N TYR A 296 11.47 15.90 -7.74
CA TYR A 296 10.47 14.86 -7.64
C TYR A 296 10.56 13.84 -8.77
N ASP A 297 10.49 12.58 -8.41
CA ASP A 297 10.06 11.52 -9.30
C ASP A 297 8.53 11.53 -9.37
N SER A 298 7.99 11.15 -10.55
CA SER A 298 6.55 11.20 -10.82
C SER A 298 6.11 9.99 -11.63
N TRP A 299 4.92 9.50 -11.34
CA TRP A 299 4.29 8.37 -12.04
C TRP A 299 2.82 8.68 -12.28
N VAL A 300 2.30 8.19 -13.40
CA VAL A 300 0.85 8.10 -13.62
C VAL A 300 0.44 6.63 -13.46
N CYS A 301 -0.65 6.40 -12.78
CA CYS A 301 -1.13 5.07 -12.44
C CYS A 301 -2.63 4.97 -12.69
N ASN A 302 -3.07 3.73 -12.95
CA ASN A 302 -4.48 3.33 -12.92
C ASN A 302 -4.85 2.81 -11.52
N LEU A 303 -6.11 2.94 -11.14
CA LEU A 303 -6.69 2.17 -10.05
C LEU A 303 -6.87 0.72 -10.51
N LEU A 304 -6.65 -0.23 -9.61
CA LEU A 304 -6.78 -1.66 -9.90
C LEU A 304 -7.97 -2.27 -9.15
N GLU A 305 -8.77 -3.07 -9.85
CA GLU A 305 -9.83 -3.90 -9.25
C GLU A 305 -9.29 -5.15 -8.54
N LYS A 306 -8.09 -5.57 -8.90
CA LYS A 306 -7.42 -6.75 -8.35
C LYS A 306 -6.07 -6.36 -7.74
N GLY A 307 -5.65 -7.15 -6.76
CA GLY A 307 -4.34 -7.02 -6.16
C GLY A 307 -3.25 -7.74 -6.97
N ILE A 308 -2.56 -8.67 -6.31
CA ILE A 308 -1.47 -9.46 -6.88
C ILE A 308 -1.98 -10.36 -8.00
N THR A 309 -1.25 -10.43 -9.10
CA THR A 309 -1.57 -11.25 -10.27
C THR A 309 -0.37 -12.09 -10.71
N PHE A 310 -0.66 -13.29 -11.22
CA PHE A 310 0.34 -14.13 -11.93
C PHE A 310 0.49 -13.63 -13.36
N ILE A 311 1.73 -13.69 -13.87
CA ILE A 311 2.10 -13.32 -15.25
C ILE A 311 2.45 -14.56 -16.05
#